data_fe630d0f8e70b212060b69f11f84217e
#
_entry.id   fe630d0f8e70b212060b69f11f84217e
#
_cell.length_a   1.000
_cell.length_b   1.000
_cell.length_c   1.000
_cell.angle_alpha   90.00
_cell.angle_beta   90.00
_cell.angle_gamma   90.00
#
_symmetry.space_group_name_H-M   'P 1'
#
loop_
_entity.id
_entity.type
_entity.pdbx_description
1 polymer ?
#
loop_
_entity_poly.entity_id
_entity_poly.type
_entity_poly.pdbx_seq_one_letter_code
_entity_poly.pdbx_strand_id
1 'polypeptide(L)'
;MSKLEEYTEIISSFKRINDVQEWIKTISEGVTITDGSSLRIKSNHVRGCCPNCMVWADRDLSQEGFYFRLDSDNDIIKGLCKILMDTYNGLSKEQILKTQYKDFNFLSRTLKADKQKSLQYLINRIHKLV
;
A
#
# COMPACT_ATOMS: atom_id res chain seq x y z
N MET A 1 -6.91 -3.25 -18.53
CA MET A 1 -5.96 -3.86 -17.56
C MET A 1 -6.16 -3.19 -16.20
N SER A 2 -6.25 -3.98 -15.11
CA SER A 2 -6.36 -3.44 -13.76
C SER A 2 -5.01 -2.89 -13.29
N LYS A 3 -5.03 -2.02 -12.28
CA LYS A 3 -3.77 -1.50 -11.70
C LYS A 3 -2.92 -2.63 -11.11
N LEU A 4 -3.56 -3.62 -10.52
CA LEU A 4 -2.85 -4.79 -9.98
C LEU A 4 -2.11 -5.56 -11.10
N GLU A 5 -2.75 -5.75 -12.24
CA GLU A 5 -2.12 -6.39 -13.39
C GLU A 5 -0.96 -5.58 -13.95
N GLU A 6 -1.12 -4.26 -14.03
CA GLU A 6 -0.06 -3.34 -14.47
C GLU A 6 1.17 -3.45 -13.56
N TYR A 7 0.98 -3.44 -12.24
CA TYR A 7 2.08 -3.59 -11.28
C TYR A 7 2.71 -4.97 -11.35
N THR A 8 1.90 -6.02 -11.56
CA THR A 8 2.41 -7.39 -11.74
C THR A 8 3.38 -7.45 -12.91
N GLU A 9 3.02 -6.85 -14.04
CA GLU A 9 3.87 -6.83 -15.23
C GLU A 9 5.16 -6.04 -15.00
N ILE A 10 5.06 -4.87 -14.38
CA ILE A 10 6.23 -4.04 -14.10
C ILE A 10 7.23 -4.80 -13.21
N ILE A 11 6.76 -5.35 -12.11
CA ILE A 11 7.63 -6.05 -11.15
C ILE A 11 8.21 -7.32 -11.76
N SER A 12 7.43 -8.06 -12.55
CA SER A 12 7.88 -9.26 -13.23
C SER A 12 8.96 -9.00 -14.27
N SER A 13 9.06 -7.76 -14.75
CA SER A 13 10.09 -7.38 -15.73
C SER A 13 11.49 -7.22 -15.10
N PHE A 14 11.57 -7.03 -13.78
CA PHE A 14 12.85 -6.90 -13.09
C PHE A 14 13.48 -8.27 -12.85
N LYS A 15 14.77 -8.38 -13.11
CA LYS A 15 15.54 -9.63 -12.95
C LYS A 15 16.14 -9.77 -11.54
N ARG A 16 16.27 -8.65 -10.81
CA ARG A 16 16.95 -8.59 -9.53
C ARG A 16 16.04 -8.00 -8.47
N ILE A 17 16.03 -8.61 -7.29
CA ILE A 17 15.23 -8.13 -6.15
C ILE A 17 15.62 -6.70 -5.77
N ASN A 18 16.91 -6.37 -5.82
CA ASN A 18 17.38 -5.02 -5.49
C ASN A 18 16.79 -3.96 -6.43
N ASP A 19 16.61 -4.29 -7.71
CA ASP A 19 16.03 -3.38 -8.68
C ASP A 19 14.55 -3.10 -8.37
N VAL A 20 13.82 -4.12 -7.92
CA VAL A 20 12.43 -3.95 -7.47
C VAL A 20 12.36 -3.01 -6.27
N GLN A 21 13.25 -3.19 -5.29
CA GLN A 21 13.26 -2.34 -4.10
C GLN A 21 13.61 -0.89 -4.43
N GLU A 22 14.57 -0.66 -5.31
CA GLU A 22 14.92 0.69 -5.77
C GLU A 22 13.75 1.33 -6.52
N TRP A 23 13.05 0.56 -7.35
CA TRP A 23 11.87 1.05 -8.05
C TRP A 23 10.75 1.42 -7.07
N ILE A 24 10.51 0.59 -6.04
CA ILE A 24 9.51 0.88 -5.00
C ILE A 24 9.84 2.19 -4.28
N LYS A 25 11.11 2.42 -3.94
CA LYS A 25 11.55 3.68 -3.34
C LYS A 25 11.30 4.87 -4.27
N THR A 26 11.55 4.69 -5.57
CA THR A 26 11.34 5.74 -6.55
C THR A 26 9.87 6.14 -6.64
N ILE A 27 8.95 5.18 -6.67
CA ILE A 27 7.52 5.49 -6.73
C ILE A 27 6.99 6.10 -5.43
N SER A 28 7.68 5.93 -4.31
CA SER A 28 7.28 6.57 -3.05
C SER A 28 7.28 8.10 -3.16
N GLU A 29 8.11 8.66 -4.02
CA GLU A 29 8.16 10.11 -4.27
C GLU A 29 6.86 10.63 -4.89
N GLY A 30 6.09 9.76 -5.55
CA GLY A 30 4.80 10.10 -6.14
C GLY A 30 3.64 10.11 -5.16
N VAL A 31 3.88 9.75 -3.89
CA VAL A 31 2.82 9.76 -2.87
C VAL A 31 2.61 11.19 -2.38
N THR A 32 1.54 11.79 -2.88
CA THR A 32 1.10 13.11 -2.45
C THR A 32 -0.18 12.96 -1.64
N ILE A 33 -0.12 13.28 -0.36
CA ILE A 33 -1.29 13.26 0.52
C ILE A 33 -1.69 14.71 0.79
N THR A 34 -2.83 15.10 0.25
CA THR A 34 -3.43 16.38 0.56
C THR A 34 -3.82 16.37 2.03
N ASP A 35 -3.36 17.35 2.79
CA ASP A 35 -3.57 17.41 4.24
C ASP A 35 -3.01 16.18 4.98
N GLY A 36 -1.71 15.92 4.79
CA GLY A 36 -1.00 14.83 5.46
C GLY A 36 -1.04 14.92 6.99
N SER A 37 -1.22 16.11 7.55
CA SER A 37 -1.32 16.30 9.01
C SER A 37 -2.60 15.68 9.58
N SER A 38 -3.70 15.66 8.81
CA SER A 38 -4.94 15.01 9.26
C SER A 38 -4.85 13.48 9.17
N LEU A 39 -4.03 12.96 8.27
CA LEU A 39 -3.79 11.52 8.15
C LEU A 39 -2.86 11.02 9.26
N ARG A 40 -1.78 11.75 9.55
CA ARG A 40 -0.74 11.35 10.50
C ARG A 40 -1.16 11.60 11.95
N ILE A 41 -2.30 11.04 12.35
CA ILE A 41 -2.82 11.13 13.72
C ILE A 41 -2.84 9.75 14.35
N LYS A 42 -2.85 9.71 15.67
CA LYS A 42 -2.75 8.48 16.46
C LYS A 42 -3.83 7.44 16.09
N SER A 43 -5.06 7.87 15.85
CA SER A 43 -6.16 6.97 15.51
C SER A 43 -5.99 6.29 14.15
N ASN A 44 -5.18 6.85 13.26
CA ASN A 44 -4.89 6.29 11.94
C ASN A 44 -3.63 5.43 11.91
N HIS A 45 -2.89 5.38 13.02
CA HIS A 45 -1.64 4.61 13.10
C HIS A 45 -1.91 3.11 12.98
N VAL A 46 -1.23 2.45 12.05
CA VAL A 46 -1.30 1.01 11.84
C VAL A 46 -0.25 0.36 12.73
N ARG A 47 -0.66 -0.06 13.92
CA ARG A 47 0.26 -0.62 14.93
C ARG A 47 0.73 -2.02 14.55
N GLY A 48 1.99 -2.30 14.86
CA GLY A 48 2.59 -3.61 14.59
C GLY A 48 3.00 -3.83 13.14
N CYS A 49 2.69 -2.86 12.27
CA CYS A 49 3.01 -2.96 10.84
C CYS A 49 4.52 -2.94 10.60
N CYS A 50 5.25 -2.11 11.35
CA CYS A 50 6.68 -1.92 11.15
C CYS A 50 7.33 -1.61 12.50
N PRO A 51 8.41 -2.31 12.91
CA PRO A 51 9.02 -2.10 14.22
C PRO A 51 9.74 -0.75 14.37
N ASN A 52 10.28 -0.20 13.29
CA ASN A 52 11.14 0.99 13.31
C ASN A 52 10.61 2.14 12.45
N CYS A 53 9.34 2.10 12.08
CA CYS A 53 8.72 3.14 11.28
C CYS A 53 7.26 3.33 11.65
N MET A 54 6.70 4.44 11.20
CA MET A 54 5.28 4.74 11.40
C MET A 54 4.53 4.57 10.10
N VAL A 55 3.32 4.03 10.19
CA VAL A 55 2.41 3.84 9.05
C VAL A 55 1.04 4.34 9.46
N TRP A 56 0.38 5.07 8.57
CA TRP A 56 -0.95 5.63 8.80
C TRP A 56 -1.89 5.24 7.66
N ALA A 57 -3.14 4.99 8.01
CA ALA A 57 -4.17 4.63 7.04
C ALA A 57 -5.52 5.16 7.49
N ASP A 58 -6.26 5.76 6.56
CA ASP A 58 -7.67 6.09 6.76
C ASP A 58 -8.45 5.98 5.45
N ARG A 59 -9.75 6.19 5.54
CA ARG A 59 -10.62 6.29 4.37
C ARG A 59 -10.91 7.76 4.12
N ASP A 60 -10.75 8.19 2.87
CA ASP A 60 -11.07 9.55 2.45
C ASP A 60 -12.59 9.69 2.27
N LEU A 61 -13.24 10.30 3.24
CA LEU A 61 -14.68 10.49 3.25
C LEU A 61 -15.14 11.70 2.42
N SER A 62 -14.19 12.47 1.88
CA SER A 62 -14.52 13.61 1.00
C SER A 62 -14.93 13.17 -0.40
N GLN A 63 -14.68 11.91 -0.76
CA GLN A 63 -15.02 11.34 -2.04
C GLN A 63 -16.11 10.29 -1.89
N GLU A 64 -17.02 10.23 -2.88
CA GLU A 64 -18.02 9.18 -2.96
C GLU A 64 -17.32 7.86 -3.36
N GLY A 65 -17.67 6.76 -2.70
CA GLY A 65 -17.02 5.47 -2.91
C GLY A 65 -15.90 5.19 -1.96
N PHE A 66 -15.05 4.22 -2.31
CA PHE A 66 -13.97 3.76 -1.45
C PHE A 66 -12.63 4.28 -1.94
N TYR A 67 -12.11 5.26 -1.23
CA TYR A 67 -10.81 5.87 -1.47
C TYR A 67 -10.04 5.92 -0.16
N PHE A 68 -8.80 5.47 -0.18
CA PHE A 68 -7.96 5.34 1.01
C PHE A 68 -6.77 6.29 0.94
N ARG A 69 -6.35 6.77 2.11
CA ARG A 69 -5.11 7.50 2.25
C ARG A 69 -4.16 6.64 3.08
N LEU A 70 -3.00 6.34 2.54
CA LEU A 70 -1.97 5.54 3.19
C LEU A 70 -0.65 6.31 3.12
N ASP A 71 0.10 6.32 4.22
CA ASP A 71 1.40 6.99 4.26
C ASP A 71 2.33 6.32 5.26
N SER A 72 3.61 6.55 5.11
CA SER A 72 4.64 6.06 6.01
C SER A 72 5.85 6.99 6.00
N ASP A 73 6.64 6.94 7.06
CA ASP A 73 7.94 7.60 7.13
C ASP A 73 9.09 6.73 6.57
N ASN A 74 8.79 5.50 6.14
CA ASN A 74 9.75 4.59 5.51
C ASN A 74 9.52 4.54 4.00
N ASP A 75 10.56 4.75 3.20
CA ASP A 75 10.45 4.85 1.73
C ASP A 75 9.89 3.60 1.07
N ILE A 76 10.31 2.41 1.50
CA ILE A 76 9.81 1.16 0.91
C ILE A 76 8.33 0.98 1.24
N ILE A 77 7.94 1.19 2.50
CA ILE A 77 6.54 1.07 2.91
C ILE A 77 5.69 2.15 2.24
N LYS A 78 6.21 3.36 2.10
CA LYS A 78 5.53 4.43 1.37
C LYS A 78 5.28 4.04 -0.09
N GLY A 79 6.25 3.38 -0.73
CA GLY A 79 6.06 2.81 -2.08
C GLY A 79 4.98 1.74 -2.11
N LEU A 80 4.93 0.86 -1.11
CA LEU A 80 3.85 -0.12 -0.96
C LEU A 80 2.50 0.57 -0.78
N CYS A 81 2.45 1.66 -0.04
CA CYS A 81 1.23 2.46 0.12
C CYS A 81 0.74 2.97 -1.24
N LYS A 82 1.65 3.44 -2.09
CA LYS A 82 1.31 3.90 -3.45
C LYS A 82 0.68 2.78 -4.26
N ILE A 83 1.29 1.60 -4.25
CA ILE A 83 0.78 0.44 -4.98
C ILE A 83 -0.62 0.07 -4.48
N LEU A 84 -0.83 0.06 -3.18
CA LEU A 84 -2.12 -0.30 -2.59
C LEU A 84 -3.19 0.74 -2.88
N MET A 85 -2.86 2.03 -2.77
CA MET A 85 -3.81 3.09 -3.12
C MET A 85 -4.24 2.99 -4.57
N ASP A 86 -3.31 2.80 -5.49
CA ASP A 86 -3.62 2.66 -6.92
C ASP A 86 -4.47 1.43 -7.19
N THR A 87 -4.24 0.34 -6.45
CA THR A 87 -4.98 -0.91 -6.64
C THR A 87 -6.40 -0.83 -6.09
N TYR A 88 -6.57 -0.29 -4.90
CA TYR A 88 -7.86 -0.34 -4.18
C TYR A 88 -8.77 0.86 -4.42
N ASN A 89 -8.20 2.05 -4.68
CA ASN A 89 -9.01 3.25 -4.83
C ASN A 89 -9.97 3.13 -6.02
N GLY A 90 -11.24 3.41 -5.76
CA GLY A 90 -12.28 3.36 -6.78
C GLY A 90 -12.93 1.99 -6.97
N LEU A 91 -12.44 0.95 -6.30
CA LEU A 91 -13.07 -0.36 -6.37
C LEU A 91 -14.35 -0.41 -5.52
N SER A 92 -15.27 -1.32 -5.87
CA SER A 92 -16.43 -1.60 -5.04
C SER A 92 -16.02 -2.32 -3.77
N LYS A 93 -16.90 -2.31 -2.76
CA LYS A 93 -16.69 -3.05 -1.51
C LYS A 93 -16.40 -4.53 -1.79
N GLU A 94 -17.17 -5.14 -2.67
CA GLU A 94 -17.00 -6.55 -3.04
C GLU A 94 -15.62 -6.81 -3.64
N GLN A 95 -15.19 -5.96 -4.58
CA GLN A 95 -13.89 -6.08 -5.22
C GLN A 95 -12.75 -5.90 -4.22
N ILE A 96 -12.89 -4.93 -3.29
CA ILE A 96 -11.88 -4.70 -2.25
C ILE A 96 -11.72 -5.94 -1.37
N LEU A 97 -12.83 -6.51 -0.89
CA LEU A 97 -12.78 -7.67 -0.01
C LEU A 97 -12.29 -8.94 -0.69
N LYS A 98 -12.46 -9.05 -2.02
CA LYS A 98 -11.93 -10.15 -2.81
C LYS A 98 -10.44 -10.02 -3.11
N THR A 99 -9.90 -8.81 -3.07
CA THR A 99 -8.48 -8.55 -3.33
C THR A 99 -7.70 -8.67 -2.03
N GLN A 100 -7.00 -9.78 -1.87
CA GLN A 100 -6.35 -10.18 -0.62
C GLN A 100 -4.82 -10.25 -0.78
N TYR A 101 -4.12 -10.47 0.31
CA TYR A 101 -2.66 -10.58 0.33
C TYR A 101 -2.12 -11.56 -0.72
N LYS A 102 -2.79 -12.67 -0.94
CA LYS A 102 -2.38 -13.67 -1.94
C LYS A 102 -2.30 -13.11 -3.36
N ASP A 103 -3.09 -12.07 -3.66
CA ASP A 103 -3.11 -11.45 -4.98
C ASP A 103 -1.89 -10.56 -5.22
N PHE A 104 -1.12 -10.26 -4.17
CA PHE A 104 0.12 -9.50 -4.22
C PHE A 104 1.37 -10.39 -4.14
N ASN A 105 1.24 -11.67 -4.44
CA ASN A 105 2.35 -12.62 -4.36
C ASN A 105 3.54 -12.22 -5.23
N PHE A 106 3.28 -11.63 -6.40
CA PHE A 106 4.32 -11.08 -7.28
C PHE A 106 5.20 -10.05 -6.59
N LEU A 107 4.62 -9.30 -5.65
CA LEU A 107 5.29 -8.26 -4.88
C LEU A 107 5.89 -8.82 -3.60
N SER A 108 5.11 -9.60 -2.83
CA SER A 108 5.52 -10.06 -1.50
C SER A 108 6.79 -10.92 -1.54
N ARG A 109 6.96 -11.74 -2.58
CA ARG A 109 8.16 -12.59 -2.73
C ARG A 109 9.44 -11.79 -3.00
N THR A 110 9.33 -10.50 -3.35
CA THR A 110 10.49 -9.62 -3.55
C THR A 110 10.86 -8.87 -2.28
N LEU A 111 10.07 -9.03 -1.21
CA LEU A 111 10.22 -8.30 0.04
C LEU A 111 10.84 -9.18 1.13
N LYS A 112 11.57 -8.54 2.04
CA LYS A 112 12.02 -9.19 3.27
C LYS A 112 10.81 -9.48 4.17
N ALA A 113 10.96 -10.41 5.11
CA ALA A 113 9.87 -10.88 5.98
C ALA A 113 9.16 -9.74 6.73
N ASP A 114 9.90 -8.75 7.23
CA ASP A 114 9.32 -7.61 7.93
C ASP A 114 8.46 -6.73 7.00
N LYS A 115 8.86 -6.58 5.74
CA LYS A 115 8.09 -5.81 4.75
C LYS A 115 6.89 -6.61 4.23
N GLN A 116 6.99 -7.91 4.14
CA GLN A 116 5.85 -8.78 3.84
C GLN A 116 4.77 -8.63 4.91
N LYS A 117 5.19 -8.59 6.17
CA LYS A 117 4.30 -8.36 7.30
C LYS A 117 3.63 -6.98 7.19
N SER A 118 4.40 -5.95 6.85
CA SER A 118 3.86 -4.60 6.66
C SER A 118 2.78 -4.57 5.58
N LEU A 119 3.03 -5.22 4.46
CA LEU A 119 2.05 -5.32 3.36
C LEU A 119 0.77 -6.00 3.83
N GLN A 120 0.88 -7.08 4.56
CA GLN A 120 -0.28 -7.80 5.09
C GLN A 120 -1.09 -6.94 6.07
N TYR A 121 -0.42 -6.23 6.98
CA TYR A 121 -1.10 -5.33 7.92
C TYR A 121 -1.84 -4.19 7.22
N LEU A 122 -1.24 -3.63 6.17
CA LEU A 122 -1.88 -2.57 5.38
C LEU A 122 -3.13 -3.07 4.67
N ILE A 123 -3.06 -4.24 4.03
CA ILE A 123 -4.21 -4.84 3.35
C ILE A 123 -5.33 -5.14 4.36
N ASN A 124 -4.98 -5.68 5.52
CA ASN A 124 -5.96 -5.95 6.58
C ASN A 124 -6.63 -4.66 7.06
N ARG A 125 -5.87 -3.56 7.18
CA ARG A 125 -6.43 -2.27 7.58
C ARG A 125 -7.38 -1.73 6.52
N ILE A 126 -7.04 -1.84 5.24
CA ILE A 126 -7.92 -1.43 4.15
C ILE A 126 -9.25 -2.19 4.23
N HIS A 127 -9.20 -3.50 4.44
CA HIS A 127 -10.42 -4.32 4.59
C HIS A 127 -11.28 -3.87 5.78
N LYS A 128 -10.67 -3.40 6.87
CA LYS A 128 -11.41 -2.90 8.04
C LYS A 128 -12.03 -1.53 7.82
N LEU A 129 -11.53 -0.75 6.88
CA LEU A 129 -12.02 0.58 6.57
C LEU A 129 -13.23 0.57 5.60
N VAL A 130 -13.61 -0.59 5.14
CA VAL A 130 -14.68 -0.75 4.13
C VAL A 130 -16.06 -1.00 4.78
#